data_5ff1dd9fefa98fcadf465d865e06cd6b
#
_entry.id   5ff1dd9fefa98fcadf465d865e06cd6b
#
_cell.length_a   1.000
_cell.length_b   1.000
_cell.length_c   1.000
_cell.angle_alpha   90.00
_cell.angle_beta   90.00
_cell.angle_gamma   90.00
#
_symmetry.space_group_name_H-M   'P 1'
#
loop_
_entity.id
_entity.type
_entity.pdbx_description
1 polymer ?
#
loop_
_entity_poly.entity_id
_entity_poly.type
_entity_poly.pdbx_seq_one_letter_code
_entity_poly.pdbx_strand_id
1 'polypeptide(L)'
;MSETLVLLAPAANHVYAGQAGRLCAAELSLTCPNATSVAPVTVAGVEYLSIHSENPLPQADLAAVARSSAALACFEYRGDLLAPLELPQVDVVDEDLVTIPKYRGKTNEQFTRLLLNLTLASLEGRCATRRDEGQRLAILDPLAGRGTTLGCAWRAGHNGFGVEQDVKAVEALAAHVTTWLRRKHLKHSCGTHPVRRDGRSLGKRFDAKVRFPQAEPLTMGVFTGDAVDSAVLWGRKTFDAVVTDAPYGVV
;
A
#
# COMPACT_ATOMS: atom_id res chain seq x y z
N MET A 1 -20.67 -7.17 -24.45
CA MET A 1 -19.52 -7.60 -23.64
C MET A 1 -18.34 -6.70 -23.97
N SER A 2 -17.65 -6.22 -22.97
CA SER A 2 -16.45 -5.39 -23.09
C SER A 2 -15.24 -6.18 -22.59
N GLU A 3 -14.10 -5.98 -23.26
CA GLU A 3 -12.82 -6.56 -22.84
C GLU A 3 -11.82 -5.43 -22.58
N THR A 4 -11.22 -5.45 -21.40
CA THR A 4 -10.21 -4.48 -20.96
C THR A 4 -8.92 -5.19 -20.70
N LEU A 5 -7.82 -4.74 -21.32
CA LEU A 5 -6.49 -5.28 -21.12
C LEU A 5 -5.69 -4.41 -20.15
N VAL A 6 -5.09 -5.04 -19.16
CA VAL A 6 -4.20 -4.39 -18.20
C VAL A 6 -2.77 -4.86 -18.47
N LEU A 7 -1.91 -3.95 -18.88
CA LEU A 7 -0.47 -4.19 -18.98
C LEU A 7 0.12 -4.21 -17.58
N LEU A 8 0.95 -5.23 -17.29
CA LEU A 8 1.55 -5.40 -15.99
C LEU A 8 2.93 -4.71 -15.90
N ALA A 9 3.19 -4.07 -14.78
CA ALA A 9 4.50 -3.54 -14.45
C ALA A 9 5.50 -4.69 -14.19
N PRO A 10 6.74 -4.59 -14.72
CA PRO A 10 7.77 -5.57 -14.42
C PRO A 10 8.04 -5.66 -12.91
N ALA A 11 8.13 -6.87 -12.37
CA ALA A 11 8.51 -7.08 -10.99
C ALA A 11 10.04 -7.14 -10.84
N ALA A 12 10.59 -6.34 -9.92
CA ALA A 12 12.02 -6.34 -9.62
C ALA A 12 12.50 -7.62 -8.90
N ASN A 13 11.58 -8.37 -8.30
CA ASN A 13 11.86 -9.63 -7.61
C ASN A 13 11.49 -10.81 -8.53
N HIS A 14 12.48 -11.62 -8.91
CA HIS A 14 12.28 -12.76 -9.84
C HIS A 14 11.29 -13.81 -9.31
N VAL A 15 11.24 -14.05 -8.00
CA VAL A 15 10.30 -15.00 -7.40
C VAL A 15 8.87 -14.50 -7.53
N TYR A 16 8.65 -13.19 -7.27
CA TYR A 16 7.36 -12.56 -7.42
C TYR A 16 6.97 -12.40 -8.90
N ALA A 17 7.94 -12.13 -9.78
CA ALA A 17 7.70 -11.92 -11.22
C ALA A 17 6.96 -13.10 -11.87
N GLY A 18 7.34 -14.33 -11.53
CA GLY A 18 6.68 -15.54 -12.06
C GLY A 18 5.23 -15.74 -11.60
N GLN A 19 4.79 -15.04 -10.55
CA GLN A 19 3.45 -15.14 -9.99
C GLN A 19 2.64 -13.83 -10.08
N ALA A 20 3.29 -12.72 -10.41
CA ALA A 20 2.69 -11.39 -10.38
C ALA A 20 1.38 -11.31 -11.19
N GLY A 21 1.33 -11.88 -12.38
CA GLY A 21 0.13 -11.90 -13.21
C GLY A 21 -1.03 -12.66 -12.56
N ARG A 22 -0.77 -13.84 -11.99
CA ARG A 22 -1.80 -14.64 -11.31
C ARG A 22 -2.31 -13.98 -10.04
N LEU A 23 -1.41 -13.38 -9.25
CA LEU A 23 -1.75 -12.67 -8.02
C LEU A 23 -2.54 -11.40 -8.33
N CYS A 24 -2.14 -10.63 -9.33
CA CYS A 24 -2.87 -9.45 -9.76
C CYS A 24 -4.24 -9.81 -10.38
N ALA A 25 -4.36 -10.92 -11.11
CA ALA A 25 -5.64 -11.41 -11.60
C ALA A 25 -6.59 -11.75 -10.44
N ALA A 26 -6.09 -12.46 -9.42
CA ALA A 26 -6.88 -12.76 -8.22
C ALA A 26 -7.28 -11.49 -7.44
N GLU A 27 -6.36 -10.53 -7.31
CA GLU A 27 -6.62 -9.22 -6.71
C GLU A 27 -7.77 -8.50 -7.45
N LEU A 28 -7.67 -8.37 -8.77
CA LEU A 28 -8.67 -7.67 -9.58
C LEU A 28 -10.02 -8.41 -9.59
N SER A 29 -10.03 -9.73 -9.54
CA SER A 29 -11.27 -10.52 -9.40
C SER A 29 -12.02 -10.22 -8.09
N LEU A 30 -11.30 -9.79 -7.05
CA LEU A 30 -11.89 -9.44 -5.74
C LEU A 30 -12.21 -7.95 -5.62
N THR A 31 -11.52 -7.09 -6.36
CA THR A 31 -11.62 -5.64 -6.21
C THR A 31 -12.37 -4.94 -7.34
N CYS A 32 -12.68 -5.64 -8.43
CA CYS A 32 -13.47 -5.14 -9.57
C CYS A 32 -14.82 -5.88 -9.63
N PRO A 33 -15.85 -5.43 -8.94
CA PRO A 33 -17.13 -6.15 -8.85
C PRO A 33 -17.87 -6.28 -10.19
N ASN A 34 -17.58 -5.43 -11.18
CA ASN A 34 -18.18 -5.54 -12.51
C ASN A 34 -17.39 -6.45 -13.47
N ALA A 35 -16.25 -6.99 -13.05
CA ALA A 35 -15.52 -7.99 -13.80
C ALA A 35 -16.23 -9.36 -13.73
N THR A 36 -16.57 -9.93 -14.87
CA THR A 36 -17.12 -11.30 -14.97
C THR A 36 -16.03 -12.34 -14.99
N SER A 37 -14.86 -11.99 -15.50
CA SER A 37 -13.64 -12.82 -15.42
C SER A 37 -12.39 -11.96 -15.53
N VAL A 38 -11.30 -12.42 -14.91
CA VAL A 38 -9.96 -11.84 -15.02
C VAL A 38 -8.97 -12.97 -15.25
N ALA A 39 -8.22 -12.92 -16.37
CA ALA A 39 -7.27 -13.97 -16.72
C ALA A 39 -6.05 -13.40 -17.46
N PRO A 40 -4.88 -14.05 -17.34
CA PRO A 40 -3.73 -13.74 -18.17
C PRO A 40 -4.02 -14.04 -19.66
N VAL A 41 -3.55 -13.15 -20.53
CA VAL A 41 -3.65 -13.28 -21.98
C VAL A 41 -2.37 -12.75 -22.63
N THR A 42 -1.99 -13.33 -23.76
CA THR A 42 -0.84 -12.84 -24.56
C THR A 42 -1.35 -12.21 -25.84
N VAL A 43 -1.02 -10.94 -26.05
CA VAL A 43 -1.35 -10.21 -27.29
C VAL A 43 -0.04 -9.76 -27.93
N ALA A 44 0.19 -10.14 -29.17
CA ALA A 44 1.41 -9.82 -29.93
C ALA A 44 2.73 -10.14 -29.18
N GLY A 45 2.74 -11.21 -28.38
CA GLY A 45 3.90 -11.65 -27.60
C GLY A 45 4.09 -10.91 -26.26
N VAL A 46 3.18 -10.02 -25.90
CA VAL A 46 3.19 -9.30 -24.61
C VAL A 46 2.11 -9.85 -23.70
N GLU A 47 2.45 -10.06 -22.42
CA GLU A 47 1.49 -10.52 -21.40
C GLU A 47 0.66 -9.37 -20.84
N TYR A 48 -0.66 -9.58 -20.82
CA TYR A 48 -1.66 -8.71 -20.21
C TYR A 48 -2.53 -9.51 -19.25
N LEU A 49 -3.33 -8.83 -18.45
CA LEU A 49 -4.54 -9.39 -17.86
C LEU A 49 -5.75 -8.92 -18.68
N SER A 50 -6.58 -9.85 -19.12
CA SER A 50 -7.87 -9.55 -19.74
C SER A 50 -8.95 -9.54 -18.65
N ILE A 51 -9.69 -8.44 -18.57
CA ILE A 51 -10.87 -8.26 -17.73
C ILE A 51 -12.09 -8.24 -18.66
N HIS A 52 -12.94 -9.25 -18.54
CA HIS A 52 -14.23 -9.26 -19.23
C HIS A 52 -15.31 -8.64 -18.34
N SER A 53 -16.22 -7.89 -18.93
CA SER A 53 -17.36 -7.26 -18.26
C SER A 53 -18.56 -7.16 -19.21
N GLU A 54 -19.79 -7.02 -18.69
CA GLU A 54 -20.98 -6.83 -19.53
C GLU A 54 -20.94 -5.48 -20.26
N ASN A 55 -20.50 -4.44 -19.55
CA ASN A 55 -20.37 -3.06 -20.02
C ASN A 55 -18.92 -2.58 -19.81
N PRO A 56 -18.51 -1.45 -20.43
CA PRO A 56 -17.23 -0.83 -20.11
C PRO A 56 -17.06 -0.63 -18.60
N LEU A 57 -15.84 -0.84 -18.10
CA LEU A 57 -15.55 -0.73 -16.67
C LEU A 57 -15.90 0.68 -16.14
N PRO A 58 -16.69 0.78 -15.06
CA PRO A 58 -16.99 2.07 -14.45
C PRO A 58 -15.77 2.65 -13.76
N GLN A 59 -15.81 3.94 -13.40
CA GLN A 59 -14.70 4.65 -12.74
C GLN A 59 -14.24 3.99 -11.44
N ALA A 60 -15.15 3.34 -10.69
CA ALA A 60 -14.80 2.62 -9.47
C ALA A 60 -13.88 1.43 -9.76
N ASP A 61 -14.16 0.66 -10.83
CA ASP A 61 -13.33 -0.49 -11.22
C ASP A 61 -12.01 -0.02 -11.85
N LEU A 62 -12.02 1.06 -12.66
CA LEU A 62 -10.79 1.67 -13.15
C LEU A 62 -9.91 2.18 -12.00
N ALA A 63 -10.51 2.68 -10.92
CA ALA A 63 -9.77 3.04 -9.71
C ALA A 63 -9.22 1.80 -8.98
N ALA A 64 -9.92 0.67 -8.99
CA ALA A 64 -9.39 -0.59 -8.47
C ALA A 64 -8.22 -1.10 -9.31
N VAL A 65 -8.31 -1.02 -10.66
CA VAL A 65 -7.18 -1.32 -11.55
C VAL A 65 -5.99 -0.40 -11.25
N ALA A 66 -6.20 0.90 -11.11
CA ALA A 66 -5.15 1.88 -10.79
C ALA A 66 -4.46 1.59 -9.44
N ARG A 67 -5.22 1.11 -8.45
CA ARG A 67 -4.71 0.70 -7.14
C ARG A 67 -4.02 -0.65 -7.15
N SER A 68 -4.26 -1.51 -8.14
CA SER A 68 -3.77 -2.88 -8.13
C SER A 68 -2.24 -2.97 -8.01
N SER A 69 -1.76 -4.10 -7.54
CA SER A 69 -0.35 -4.30 -7.18
C SER A 69 0.61 -4.23 -8.35
N ALA A 70 0.12 -4.50 -9.58
CA ALA A 70 0.99 -4.63 -10.74
C ALA A 70 0.48 -3.93 -12.02
N ALA A 71 -0.63 -3.20 -12.00
CA ALA A 71 -1.09 -2.49 -13.20
C ALA A 71 -0.14 -1.34 -13.57
N LEU A 72 0.21 -1.28 -14.85
CA LEU A 72 1.02 -0.21 -15.46
C LEU A 72 0.18 0.67 -16.39
N ALA A 73 -0.64 0.05 -17.23
CA ALA A 73 -1.48 0.75 -18.20
C ALA A 73 -2.75 -0.07 -18.47
N CYS A 74 -3.80 0.59 -18.93
CA CYS A 74 -5.10 -0.01 -19.18
C CYS A 74 -5.60 0.36 -20.57
N PHE A 75 -6.23 -0.60 -21.26
CA PHE A 75 -6.69 -0.42 -22.63
C PHE A 75 -8.05 -1.09 -22.82
N GLU A 76 -8.96 -0.45 -23.55
CA GLU A 76 -10.10 -1.14 -24.13
C GLU A 76 -9.61 -1.95 -25.35
N TYR A 77 -9.91 -3.26 -25.36
CA TYR A 77 -9.53 -4.15 -26.47
C TYR A 77 -10.63 -4.21 -27.51
N ARG A 78 -10.31 -3.81 -28.74
CA ARG A 78 -11.23 -3.77 -29.87
C ARG A 78 -10.72 -4.66 -31.02
N GLY A 79 -10.53 -5.95 -30.72
CA GLY A 79 -10.02 -6.92 -31.69
C GLY A 79 -8.54 -6.69 -31.99
N ASP A 80 -8.22 -5.89 -33.01
CA ASP A 80 -6.82 -5.62 -33.40
C ASP A 80 -6.25 -4.33 -32.79
N LEU A 81 -7.07 -3.57 -32.04
CA LEU A 81 -6.69 -2.26 -31.50
C LEU A 81 -6.73 -2.23 -29.98
N LEU A 82 -5.75 -1.54 -29.43
CA LEU A 82 -5.67 -1.17 -28.01
C LEU A 82 -5.99 0.32 -27.88
N ALA A 83 -7.21 0.65 -27.42
CA ALA A 83 -7.58 2.02 -27.13
C ALA A 83 -7.20 2.38 -25.69
N PRO A 84 -6.29 3.35 -25.46
CA PRO A 84 -5.86 3.70 -24.10
C PRO A 84 -7.04 4.13 -23.21
N LEU A 85 -7.08 3.63 -22.00
CA LEU A 85 -7.98 4.06 -20.94
C LEU A 85 -7.19 4.83 -19.89
N GLU A 86 -7.65 6.03 -19.58
CA GLU A 86 -7.05 6.84 -18.52
C GLU A 86 -7.40 6.25 -17.15
N LEU A 87 -6.38 5.88 -16.40
CA LEU A 87 -6.54 5.43 -15.01
C LEU A 87 -6.63 6.66 -14.09
N PRO A 88 -7.58 6.68 -13.14
CA PRO A 88 -7.68 7.78 -12.20
C PRO A 88 -6.48 7.83 -11.25
N GLN A 89 -6.12 9.03 -10.82
CA GLN A 89 -5.11 9.23 -9.78
C GLN A 89 -5.67 8.77 -8.44
N VAL A 90 -5.13 7.70 -7.91
CA VAL A 90 -5.59 7.06 -6.65
C VAL A 90 -4.59 7.19 -5.50
N ASP A 91 -3.32 7.38 -5.82
CA ASP A 91 -2.27 7.56 -4.83
C ASP A 91 -2.26 8.99 -4.28
N VAL A 92 -2.25 9.13 -2.96
CA VAL A 92 -2.24 10.43 -2.26
C VAL A 92 -0.84 11.02 -2.20
N VAL A 93 0.18 10.17 -2.21
CA VAL A 93 1.59 10.54 -2.25
C VAL A 93 2.33 9.72 -3.29
N ASP A 94 3.42 10.27 -3.81
CA ASP A 94 4.17 9.69 -4.91
C ASP A 94 4.79 8.32 -4.58
N GLU A 95 4.90 7.49 -5.59
CA GLU A 95 5.43 6.12 -5.51
C GLU A 95 6.87 6.04 -4.99
N ASP A 96 7.68 7.07 -5.21
CA ASP A 96 9.07 7.09 -4.78
C ASP A 96 9.25 7.09 -3.24
N LEU A 97 8.16 7.28 -2.46
CA LEU A 97 8.17 7.08 -1.01
C LEU A 97 8.53 5.63 -0.64
N VAL A 98 8.04 4.64 -1.39
CA VAL A 98 8.28 3.22 -1.12
C VAL A 98 9.46 2.65 -1.90
N THR A 99 9.98 3.38 -2.88
CA THR A 99 11.17 3.01 -3.65
C THR A 99 12.44 3.21 -2.82
N ILE A 100 12.56 2.41 -1.76
CA ILE A 100 13.74 2.43 -0.87
C ILE A 100 14.83 1.55 -1.48
N PRO A 101 16.13 1.92 -1.38
CA PRO A 101 17.23 1.07 -1.83
C PRO A 101 17.13 -0.35 -1.27
N LYS A 102 17.52 -1.34 -2.08
CA LYS A 102 17.46 -2.75 -1.69
C LYS A 102 18.34 -3.00 -0.46
N TYR A 103 17.80 -3.66 0.54
CA TYR A 103 18.52 -4.13 1.73
C TYR A 103 18.05 -5.55 2.07
N ARG A 104 18.83 -6.25 2.89
CA ARG A 104 18.49 -7.62 3.33
C ARG A 104 17.17 -7.58 4.12
N GLY A 105 16.21 -8.41 3.76
CA GLY A 105 14.88 -8.46 4.40
C GLY A 105 13.90 -7.37 3.92
N LYS A 106 14.21 -6.64 2.83
CA LYS A 106 13.24 -5.71 2.23
C LYS A 106 12.07 -6.49 1.65
N THR A 107 10.87 -6.19 2.11
CA THR A 107 9.62 -6.71 1.55
C THR A 107 9.42 -6.19 0.12
N ASN A 108 8.86 -7.03 -0.75
CA ASN A 108 8.50 -6.64 -2.10
C ASN A 108 7.35 -5.63 -2.08
N GLU A 109 7.52 -4.48 -2.71
CA GLU A 109 6.56 -3.37 -2.74
C GLU A 109 5.24 -3.76 -3.40
N GLN A 110 5.28 -4.49 -4.51
CA GLN A 110 4.08 -4.99 -5.20
C GLN A 110 3.31 -5.98 -4.33
N PHE A 111 4.02 -6.90 -3.65
CA PHE A 111 3.41 -7.83 -2.72
C PHE A 111 2.78 -7.12 -1.52
N THR A 112 3.47 -6.14 -0.94
CA THR A 112 2.91 -5.32 0.15
C THR A 112 1.67 -4.56 -0.29
N ARG A 113 1.68 -4.01 -1.52
CA ARG A 113 0.51 -3.34 -2.11
C ARG A 113 -0.66 -4.29 -2.30
N LEU A 114 -0.40 -5.51 -2.78
CA LEU A 114 -1.39 -6.59 -2.88
C LEU A 114 -2.04 -6.88 -1.51
N LEU A 115 -1.23 -7.15 -0.49
CA LEU A 115 -1.72 -7.44 0.87
C LEU A 115 -2.59 -6.30 1.41
N LEU A 116 -2.15 -5.06 1.23
CA LEU A 116 -2.88 -3.89 1.66
C LEU A 116 -4.21 -3.75 0.92
N ASN A 117 -4.22 -3.89 -0.41
CA ASN A 117 -5.43 -3.76 -1.22
C ASN A 117 -6.49 -4.81 -0.86
N LEU A 118 -6.08 -6.08 -0.68
CA LEU A 118 -6.98 -7.15 -0.25
C LEU A 118 -7.52 -6.88 1.16
N THR A 119 -6.69 -6.38 2.07
CA THR A 119 -7.11 -5.99 3.41
C THR A 119 -8.13 -4.85 3.34
N LEU A 120 -7.86 -3.81 2.56
CA LEU A 120 -8.78 -2.67 2.40
C LEU A 120 -10.11 -3.10 1.78
N ALA A 121 -10.10 -3.96 0.76
CA ALA A 121 -11.30 -4.51 0.16
C ALA A 121 -12.15 -5.30 1.16
N SER A 122 -11.51 -6.08 2.04
CA SER A 122 -12.21 -6.83 3.10
C SER A 122 -12.87 -5.94 4.16
N LEU A 123 -12.43 -4.68 4.27
CA LEU A 123 -12.96 -3.70 5.22
C LEU A 123 -14.07 -2.81 4.63
N GLU A 124 -14.34 -2.87 3.32
CA GLU A 124 -15.26 -1.94 2.66
C GLU A 124 -16.64 -1.91 3.31
N GLY A 125 -17.21 -3.06 3.63
CA GLY A 125 -18.50 -3.13 4.33
C GLY A 125 -18.46 -2.68 5.80
N ARG A 126 -17.31 -2.76 6.47
CA ARG A 126 -17.16 -2.45 7.91
C ARG A 126 -16.77 -0.99 8.18
N CYS A 127 -16.07 -0.37 7.25
CA CYS A 127 -15.51 0.97 7.39
C CYS A 127 -16.10 1.96 6.37
N ALA A 128 -17.17 1.62 5.66
CA ALA A 128 -17.80 2.46 4.64
C ALA A 128 -18.13 3.85 5.17
N THR A 129 -18.85 3.92 6.28
CA THR A 129 -19.23 5.20 6.95
C THR A 129 -18.02 6.08 7.26
N ARG A 130 -16.92 5.51 7.74
CA ARG A 130 -15.70 6.29 8.05
C ARG A 130 -15.00 6.81 6.78
N ARG A 131 -15.05 6.04 5.69
CA ARG A 131 -14.52 6.47 4.39
C ARG A 131 -15.38 7.57 3.77
N ASP A 132 -16.70 7.46 3.86
CA ASP A 132 -17.64 8.47 3.37
C ASP A 132 -17.47 9.81 4.11
N GLU A 133 -17.07 9.76 5.39
CA GLU A 133 -16.70 10.94 6.19
C GLU A 133 -15.27 11.45 5.90
N GLY A 134 -14.55 10.86 4.95
CA GLY A 134 -13.17 11.22 4.62
C GLY A 134 -12.14 10.84 5.68
N GLN A 135 -12.51 9.98 6.65
CA GLN A 135 -11.61 9.53 7.71
C GLN A 135 -10.58 8.53 7.18
N ARG A 136 -9.33 8.68 7.61
CA ARG A 136 -8.25 7.78 7.24
C ARG A 136 -8.21 6.57 8.17
N LEU A 137 -8.14 5.37 7.60
CA LEU A 137 -7.97 4.14 8.35
C LEU A 137 -6.59 4.12 9.03
N ALA A 138 -6.49 3.45 10.17
CA ALA A 138 -5.26 3.22 10.91
C ALA A 138 -4.76 1.79 10.65
N ILE A 139 -3.65 1.67 9.92
CA ILE A 139 -3.03 0.40 9.56
C ILE A 139 -1.82 0.16 10.46
N LEU A 140 -1.76 -1.01 11.11
CA LEU A 140 -0.64 -1.41 11.95
C LEU A 140 0.21 -2.46 11.23
N ASP A 141 1.53 -2.25 11.23
CA ASP A 141 2.53 -3.28 10.92
C ASP A 141 3.41 -3.51 12.15
N PRO A 142 3.22 -4.62 12.88
CA PRO A 142 4.00 -4.91 14.08
C PRO A 142 5.44 -5.35 13.77
N LEU A 143 5.81 -5.55 12.51
CA LEU A 143 7.14 -5.92 12.03
C LEU A 143 7.58 -4.94 10.93
N ALA A 144 7.53 -3.64 11.26
CA ALA A 144 7.55 -2.57 10.28
C ALA A 144 8.83 -2.45 9.44
N GLY A 145 9.94 -3.00 9.89
CA GLY A 145 11.21 -2.89 9.19
C GLY A 145 11.57 -1.43 8.88
N ARG A 146 11.85 -1.15 7.62
CA ARG A 146 12.07 0.22 7.13
C ARG A 146 10.81 0.88 6.57
N GLY A 147 9.62 0.33 6.87
CA GLY A 147 8.33 0.99 6.66
C GLY A 147 7.72 0.84 5.27
N THR A 148 8.00 -0.24 4.53
CA THR A 148 7.35 -0.47 3.21
C THR A 148 5.84 -0.49 3.33
N THR A 149 5.29 -1.23 4.29
CA THR A 149 3.83 -1.29 4.57
C THR A 149 3.27 0.08 4.92
N LEU A 150 3.98 0.84 5.76
CA LEU A 150 3.55 2.17 6.19
C LEU A 150 3.56 3.19 5.04
N GLY A 151 4.55 3.10 4.15
CA GLY A 151 4.61 3.89 2.93
C GLY A 151 3.48 3.54 1.96
N CYS A 152 3.17 2.25 1.78
CA CYS A 152 2.03 1.80 0.99
C CYS A 152 0.70 2.29 1.57
N ALA A 153 0.53 2.26 2.91
CA ALA A 153 -0.64 2.82 3.57
C ALA A 153 -0.78 4.33 3.30
N TRP A 154 0.31 5.09 3.36
CA TRP A 154 0.30 6.52 3.03
C TRP A 154 -0.07 6.77 1.56
N ARG A 155 0.48 5.98 0.62
CA ARG A 155 0.09 6.06 -0.80
C ARG A 155 -1.41 5.86 -0.98
N ALA A 156 -1.97 4.85 -0.33
CA ALA A 156 -3.40 4.55 -0.35
C ALA A 156 -4.26 5.58 0.43
N GLY A 157 -3.65 6.60 1.04
CA GLY A 157 -4.35 7.64 1.78
C GLY A 157 -4.71 7.28 3.21
N HIS A 158 -4.05 6.30 3.82
CA HIS A 158 -4.32 5.82 5.18
C HIS A 158 -3.16 6.07 6.13
N ASN A 159 -3.45 6.09 7.43
CA ASN A 159 -2.44 6.27 8.47
C ASN A 159 -1.66 4.96 8.68
N GLY A 160 -0.33 5.05 8.77
CA GLY A 160 0.55 3.91 8.99
C GLY A 160 1.17 3.93 10.40
N PHE A 161 1.07 2.82 11.12
CA PHE A 161 1.64 2.67 12.45
C PHE A 161 2.44 1.39 12.51
N GLY A 162 3.56 1.39 13.24
CA GLY A 162 4.43 0.23 13.28
C GLY A 162 5.16 0.04 14.59
N VAL A 163 5.68 -1.16 14.74
CA VAL A 163 6.66 -1.52 15.76
C VAL A 163 7.82 -2.20 15.05
N GLU A 164 9.05 -1.87 15.44
CA GLU A 164 10.27 -2.46 14.87
C GLU A 164 11.32 -2.60 15.97
N GLN A 165 11.87 -3.78 16.07
CA GLN A 165 12.87 -4.11 17.09
C GLN A 165 14.25 -3.54 16.74
N ASP A 166 14.62 -3.52 15.46
CA ASP A 166 15.90 -2.98 15.02
C ASP A 166 15.91 -1.46 15.03
N VAL A 167 16.61 -0.89 15.99
CA VAL A 167 16.81 0.57 16.13
C VAL A 167 17.32 1.20 14.83
N LYS A 168 18.26 0.52 14.13
CA LYS A 168 18.83 1.04 12.88
C LYS A 168 17.80 1.07 11.74
N ALA A 169 16.88 0.11 11.71
CA ALA A 169 15.80 0.09 10.75
C ALA A 169 14.86 1.28 10.98
N VAL A 170 14.48 1.58 12.23
CA VAL A 170 13.66 2.74 12.60
C VAL A 170 14.37 4.06 12.28
N GLU A 171 15.67 4.17 12.57
CA GLU A 171 16.48 5.36 12.25
C GLU A 171 16.55 5.58 10.72
N ALA A 172 16.74 4.52 9.94
CA ALA A 172 16.77 4.57 8.49
C ALA A 172 15.41 4.97 7.91
N LEU A 173 14.31 4.44 8.44
CA LEU A 173 12.94 4.84 8.09
C LEU A 173 12.73 6.33 8.39
N ALA A 174 13.07 6.78 9.60
CA ALA A 174 12.91 8.17 10.01
C ALA A 174 13.69 9.14 9.11
N ALA A 175 14.94 8.79 8.78
CA ALA A 175 15.79 9.58 7.89
C ALA A 175 15.20 9.62 6.45
N HIS A 176 14.74 8.48 5.94
CA HIS A 176 14.13 8.38 4.61
C HIS A 176 12.87 9.23 4.53
N VAL A 177 11.91 9.04 5.41
CA VAL A 177 10.63 9.77 5.43
C VAL A 177 10.87 11.27 5.58
N THR A 178 11.75 11.69 6.51
CA THR A 178 12.08 13.10 6.72
C THR A 178 12.69 13.73 5.47
N THR A 179 13.63 13.04 4.83
CA THR A 179 14.29 13.52 3.61
C THR A 179 13.30 13.61 2.45
N TRP A 180 12.46 12.57 2.29
CA TRP A 180 11.44 12.52 1.26
C TRP A 180 10.44 13.69 1.41
N LEU A 181 9.90 13.92 2.61
CA LEU A 181 8.96 15.00 2.90
C LEU A 181 9.54 16.39 2.58
N ARG A 182 10.82 16.62 2.91
CA ARG A 182 11.53 17.87 2.58
C ARG A 182 11.69 18.03 1.08
N ARG A 183 12.12 16.98 0.38
CA ARG A 183 12.32 16.99 -1.07
C ARG A 183 11.02 17.24 -1.85
N LYS A 184 9.88 16.73 -1.33
CA LYS A 184 8.55 16.95 -1.92
C LYS A 184 7.92 18.29 -1.51
N HIS A 185 8.60 19.10 -0.70
CA HIS A 185 8.07 20.38 -0.21
C HIS A 185 6.69 20.29 0.46
N LEU A 186 6.36 19.13 1.03
CA LEU A 186 5.09 18.92 1.72
C LEU A 186 5.08 19.62 3.08
N LYS A 187 3.94 20.22 3.46
CA LYS A 187 3.76 20.79 4.80
C LYS A 187 3.68 19.67 5.83
N HIS A 188 4.71 19.53 6.63
CA HIS A 188 4.85 18.39 7.54
C HIS A 188 5.42 18.75 8.90
N SER A 189 5.28 17.84 9.85
CA SER A 189 6.07 17.74 11.08
C SER A 189 6.55 16.30 11.23
N CYS A 190 7.79 16.10 11.63
CA CYS A 190 8.35 14.78 11.92
C CYS A 190 9.47 14.87 12.95
N GLY A 191 9.67 13.79 13.70
CA GLY A 191 10.74 13.69 14.68
C GLY A 191 10.65 12.41 15.51
N THR A 192 11.77 12.05 16.14
CA THR A 192 11.86 10.93 17.08
C THR A 192 11.95 11.48 18.49
N HIS A 193 11.13 10.97 19.38
CA HIS A 193 11.08 11.42 20.77
C HIS A 193 10.88 10.24 21.74
N PRO A 194 11.34 10.37 23.01
CA PRO A 194 11.06 9.38 24.03
C PRO A 194 9.57 9.41 24.40
N VAL A 195 8.99 8.24 24.63
CA VAL A 195 7.60 8.10 25.07
C VAL A 195 7.56 7.54 26.47
N ARG A 196 6.75 8.17 27.33
CA ARG A 196 6.50 7.69 28.70
C ARG A 196 4.99 7.56 28.92
N ARG A 197 4.60 6.55 29.70
CA ARG A 197 3.22 6.34 30.14
C ARG A 197 3.23 5.87 31.58
N ASP A 198 2.43 6.48 32.41
CA ASP A 198 2.31 6.16 33.84
C ASP A 198 3.69 6.06 34.56
N GLY A 199 4.58 7.02 34.26
CA GLY A 199 5.95 7.08 34.80
C GLY A 199 6.96 6.10 34.19
N ARG A 200 6.53 5.14 33.36
CA ARG A 200 7.40 4.14 32.72
C ARG A 200 7.84 4.62 31.33
N SER A 201 9.11 4.35 31.00
CA SER A 201 9.61 4.57 29.65
C SER A 201 9.08 3.46 28.73
N LEU A 202 8.53 3.86 27.58
CA LEU A 202 8.12 2.95 26.49
C LEU A 202 9.11 2.95 25.34
N GLY A 203 10.30 3.53 25.50
CA GLY A 203 11.30 3.64 24.45
C GLY A 203 11.13 4.93 23.62
N LYS A 204 11.55 4.85 22.35
CA LYS A 204 11.49 5.97 21.40
C LYS A 204 10.40 5.70 20.37
N ARG A 205 9.80 6.78 19.85
CA ARG A 205 8.85 6.71 18.74
C ARG A 205 9.20 7.78 17.72
N PHE A 206 9.27 7.38 16.47
CA PHE A 206 9.26 8.29 15.32
C PHE A 206 7.82 8.62 15.00
N ASP A 207 7.52 9.90 14.82
CA ASP A 207 6.23 10.38 14.34
C ASP A 207 6.43 11.30 13.13
N ALA A 208 5.57 11.15 12.12
CA ALA A 208 5.48 12.04 10.98
C ALA A 208 4.02 12.35 10.68
N LYS A 209 3.75 13.61 10.31
CA LYS A 209 2.42 14.09 9.95
C LYS A 209 2.51 15.03 8.75
N VAL A 210 1.75 14.70 7.70
CA VAL A 210 1.64 15.52 6.48
C VAL A 210 0.27 16.17 6.45
N ARG A 211 0.22 17.46 6.09
CA ARG A 211 -1.01 18.22 5.97
C ARG A 211 -1.30 18.53 4.52
N PHE A 212 -2.51 18.23 4.09
CA PHE A 212 -3.04 18.57 2.77
C PHE A 212 -4.12 19.66 2.93
N PRO A 213 -4.27 20.55 1.95
CA PRO A 213 -5.41 21.46 1.92
C PRO A 213 -6.72 20.68 1.89
N GLN A 214 -7.66 21.04 2.76
CA GLN A 214 -9.03 20.50 2.77
C GLN A 214 -9.17 18.97 2.98
N ALA A 215 -8.12 18.30 3.49
CA ALA A 215 -8.15 16.88 3.80
C ALA A 215 -7.56 16.59 5.17
N GLU A 216 -7.98 15.48 5.79
CA GLU A 216 -7.37 15.01 7.03
C GLU A 216 -5.87 14.77 6.84
N PRO A 217 -5.04 15.07 7.85
CA PRO A 217 -3.61 14.81 7.77
C PRO A 217 -3.32 13.32 7.65
N LEU A 218 -2.27 12.95 6.90
CA LEU A 218 -1.66 11.62 6.97
C LEU A 218 -0.71 11.56 8.17
N THR A 219 -0.80 10.48 8.94
CA THR A 219 0.04 10.25 10.12
C THR A 219 0.79 8.93 9.98
N MET A 220 2.06 8.95 10.36
CA MET A 220 2.89 7.76 10.53
C MET A 220 3.47 7.78 11.94
N GLY A 221 3.51 6.62 12.60
CA GLY A 221 4.14 6.47 13.90
C GLY A 221 4.83 5.12 14.01
N VAL A 222 6.08 5.08 14.50
CA VAL A 222 6.83 3.82 14.65
C VAL A 222 7.52 3.78 16.00
N PHE A 223 7.16 2.81 16.83
CA PHE A 223 7.88 2.52 18.06
C PHE A 223 9.10 1.65 17.80
N THR A 224 10.20 1.96 18.47
CA THR A 224 11.28 1.00 18.63
C THR A 224 10.94 0.06 19.79
N GLY A 225 10.73 -1.24 19.49
CA GLY A 225 10.33 -2.23 20.48
C GLY A 225 10.02 -3.59 19.88
N ASP A 226 9.63 -4.54 20.72
CA ASP A 226 9.22 -5.87 20.28
C ASP A 226 7.76 -5.86 19.78
N ALA A 227 7.47 -6.64 18.73
CA ALA A 227 6.15 -6.80 18.17
C ALA A 227 5.12 -7.31 19.17
N VAL A 228 5.52 -8.19 20.09
CA VAL A 228 4.67 -8.74 21.15
C VAL A 228 4.18 -7.66 22.12
N ASP A 229 4.92 -6.57 22.25
CA ASP A 229 4.59 -5.44 23.09
C ASP A 229 3.70 -4.40 22.40
N SER A 230 3.25 -4.63 21.17
CA SER A 230 2.48 -3.65 20.39
C SER A 230 1.28 -3.09 21.17
N ALA A 231 0.52 -3.93 21.88
CA ALA A 231 -0.61 -3.49 22.69
C ALA A 231 -0.18 -2.56 23.85
N VAL A 232 0.97 -2.84 24.47
CA VAL A 232 1.55 -2.00 25.53
C VAL A 232 2.05 -0.69 24.97
N LEU A 233 2.79 -0.72 23.86
CA LEU A 233 3.38 0.44 23.22
C LEU A 233 2.31 1.42 22.71
N TRP A 234 1.30 0.93 22.02
CA TRP A 234 0.22 1.75 21.47
C TRP A 234 -0.88 2.07 22.48
N GLY A 235 -1.03 1.26 23.52
CA GLY A 235 -1.99 1.45 24.60
C GLY A 235 -3.43 1.37 24.12
N ARG A 236 -4.21 2.45 24.35
CA ARG A 236 -5.64 2.48 23.97
C ARG A 236 -5.87 2.80 22.49
N LYS A 237 -4.83 2.98 21.68
CA LYS A 237 -5.00 3.21 20.25
C LYS A 237 -5.56 1.95 19.60
N THR A 238 -6.62 2.12 18.84
CA THR A 238 -7.22 1.08 18.02
C THR A 238 -6.74 1.19 16.58
N PHE A 239 -6.70 0.06 15.88
CA PHE A 239 -6.33 -0.03 14.49
C PHE A 239 -7.46 -0.69 13.70
N ASP A 240 -7.64 -0.26 12.46
CA ASP A 240 -8.67 -0.81 11.58
C ASP A 240 -8.20 -2.11 10.93
N ALA A 241 -6.88 -2.24 10.70
CA ALA A 241 -6.27 -3.46 10.19
C ALA A 241 -4.83 -3.64 10.67
N VAL A 242 -4.39 -4.89 10.63
CA VAL A 242 -3.00 -5.30 10.76
C VAL A 242 -2.55 -5.86 9.42
N VAL A 243 -1.49 -5.30 8.86
CA VAL A 243 -0.88 -5.75 7.60
C VAL A 243 0.61 -5.92 7.84
N THR A 244 1.11 -7.13 7.74
CA THR A 244 2.51 -7.43 7.99
C THR A 244 3.00 -8.56 7.09
N ASP A 245 4.28 -8.51 6.74
CA ASP A 245 5.02 -9.58 6.08
C ASP A 245 6.02 -10.15 7.08
N ALA A 246 5.69 -11.29 7.66
CA ALA A 246 6.52 -11.94 8.65
C ALA A 246 7.84 -12.44 8.03
N PRO A 247 8.99 -12.25 8.69
CA PRO A 247 10.26 -12.73 8.16
C PRO A 247 10.21 -14.25 8.01
N TYR A 248 10.51 -14.74 6.81
CA TYR A 248 10.70 -16.15 6.56
C TYR A 248 11.98 -16.56 7.27
N GLY A 249 11.90 -17.51 8.21
CA GLY A 249 13.04 -17.96 8.99
C GLY A 249 14.25 -18.26 8.09
N VAL A 250 15.12 -17.28 7.94
CA VAL A 250 16.42 -17.47 7.32
C VAL A 250 17.34 -17.91 8.44
N VAL A 251 17.56 -19.22 8.50
CA VAL A 251 18.63 -19.82 9.30
C VAL A 251 19.97 -19.34 8.76
#